data_f3b0199309a241796e09bffa2c5fb618
#
_entry.id   f3b0199309a241796e09bffa2c5fb618
#
_cell.length_a   1.000
_cell.length_b   1.000
_cell.length_c   1.000
_cell.angle_alpha   90.00
_cell.angle_beta   90.00
_cell.angle_gamma   90.00
#
_symmetry.space_group_name_H-M   'P 1'
#
loop_
_entity.id
_entity.type
_entity.pdbx_description
1 polymer ?
#
loop_
_entity_poly.entity_id
_entity_poly.type
_entity_poly.pdbx_seq_one_letter_code
_entity_poly.pdbx_strand_id
1 'polypeptide(L)'
;LDLPNAFTPGSGSNSKFFVIKRGIADLKYFRIFNRWGNKVFETTSIDQGWDGTYNGVPQPFGVYVYEVGAVTSQGRDFEKHGNVTLIR
;
A
#
# COMPACT_ATOMS: atom_id res chain seq x y z
N LEU A 1 -0.28 -10.98 -7.73
CA LEU A 1 -0.06 -9.90 -6.79
C LEU A 1 -1.36 -9.55 -6.08
N ASP A 2 -1.38 -9.72 -4.78
CA ASP A 2 -2.55 -9.42 -3.96
C ASP A 2 -2.21 -8.38 -2.90
N LEU A 3 -3.22 -7.61 -2.51
CA LEU A 3 -3.14 -6.69 -1.39
C LEU A 3 -4.40 -6.87 -0.53
N PRO A 4 -4.28 -6.68 0.79
CA PRO A 4 -5.49 -6.64 1.62
C PRO A 4 -6.38 -5.48 1.20
N ASN A 5 -7.70 -5.61 1.40
CA ASN A 5 -8.61 -4.49 1.12
C ASN A 5 -9.00 -3.70 2.37
N ALA A 6 -8.45 -4.05 3.53
CA ALA A 6 -8.64 -3.29 4.76
C ALA A 6 -7.47 -3.53 5.70
N PHE A 7 -7.15 -2.54 6.54
CA PHE A 7 -6.16 -2.70 7.59
C PHE A 7 -6.44 -1.77 8.76
N THR A 8 -5.93 -2.13 9.93
CA THR A 8 -6.11 -1.36 11.17
C THR A 8 -4.74 -0.98 11.72
N PRO A 9 -4.33 0.29 11.61
CA PRO A 9 -3.01 0.71 12.09
C PRO A 9 -2.84 0.46 13.59
N GLY A 10 -1.63 0.01 13.97
CA GLY A 10 -1.28 -0.20 15.37
C GLY A 10 -1.90 -1.42 16.00
N SER A 11 -2.54 -2.30 15.25
CA SER A 11 -3.29 -3.43 15.79
C SER A 11 -2.86 -4.73 15.13
N GLY A 12 -2.01 -5.50 15.83
CA GLY A 12 -1.66 -6.86 15.42
C GLY A 12 -1.01 -6.97 14.06
N SER A 13 -1.31 -8.06 13.37
CA SER A 13 -0.70 -8.37 12.06
C SER A 13 -1.18 -7.46 10.94
N ASN A 14 -2.26 -6.72 11.15
CA ASN A 14 -2.82 -5.80 10.15
C ASN A 14 -2.44 -4.35 10.43
N SER A 15 -1.34 -4.12 11.16
CA SER A 15 -0.94 -2.77 11.57
C SER A 15 -0.36 -1.92 10.45
N LYS A 16 0.03 -2.54 9.35
CA LYS A 16 0.56 -1.84 8.17
C LYS A 16 0.00 -2.45 6.90
N PHE A 17 -0.12 -1.63 5.87
CA PHE A 17 -0.61 -2.06 4.57
C PHE A 17 0.58 -2.31 3.65
N PHE A 18 0.79 -3.56 3.29
CA PHE A 18 1.93 -4.02 2.47
C PHE A 18 1.48 -4.59 1.15
N VAL A 19 2.36 -4.49 0.16
CA VAL A 19 2.30 -5.34 -1.03
C VAL A 19 2.73 -6.75 -0.64
N ILE A 20 1.97 -7.75 -1.05
CA ILE A 20 2.32 -9.15 -0.80
C ILE A 20 3.42 -9.57 -1.77
N LYS A 21 4.52 -10.10 -1.24
CA LYS A 21 5.76 -10.35 -1.99
C LYS A 21 5.70 -11.49 -3.00
N ARG A 22 4.70 -12.35 -2.90
CA ARG A 22 4.66 -13.57 -3.71
C ARG A 22 4.70 -13.23 -5.21
N GLY A 23 5.67 -13.82 -5.92
CA GLY A 23 5.81 -13.62 -7.35
C GLY A 23 6.41 -12.29 -7.78
N ILE A 24 6.88 -11.46 -6.83
CA ILE A 24 7.45 -10.15 -7.11
C ILE A 24 8.97 -10.23 -6.98
N ALA A 25 9.70 -9.87 -8.05
CA ALA A 25 11.14 -9.78 -8.03
C ALA A 25 11.61 -8.39 -7.60
N ASP A 26 10.88 -7.33 -7.98
CA ASP A 26 11.27 -5.98 -7.68
C ASP A 26 10.03 -5.09 -7.63
N LEU A 27 10.00 -4.16 -6.69
CA LEU A 27 8.93 -3.18 -6.57
C LEU A 27 9.40 -1.87 -7.18
N LYS A 28 8.68 -1.39 -8.19
CA LYS A 28 8.99 -0.10 -8.82
C LYS A 28 8.47 1.06 -8.01
N TYR A 29 7.22 0.95 -7.55
CA TYR A 29 6.60 1.95 -6.70
C TYR A 29 5.39 1.37 -6.00
N PHE A 30 5.06 1.95 -4.86
CA PHE A 30 3.84 1.66 -4.13
C PHE A 30 3.38 2.98 -3.52
N ARG A 31 2.23 3.49 -3.97
CA ARG A 31 1.71 4.81 -3.60
C ARG A 31 0.31 4.68 -3.05
N ILE A 32 0.00 5.51 -2.05
CA ILE A 32 -1.33 5.57 -1.46
C ILE A 32 -1.81 7.02 -1.54
N PHE A 33 -3.07 7.18 -1.96
CA PHE A 33 -3.71 8.48 -2.10
C PHE A 33 -4.96 8.53 -1.26
N ASN A 34 -5.27 9.68 -0.70
CA ASN A 34 -6.56 9.88 -0.04
C ASN A 34 -7.66 10.12 -1.09
N ARG A 35 -8.90 10.27 -0.63
CA ARG A 35 -10.04 10.45 -1.54
C ARG A 35 -10.02 11.78 -2.31
N TRP A 36 -9.17 12.71 -1.91
CA TRP A 36 -8.99 13.98 -2.64
C TRP A 36 -7.83 13.91 -3.63
N GLY A 37 -7.19 12.75 -3.76
CA GLY A 37 -6.10 12.58 -4.70
C GLY A 37 -4.73 13.02 -4.19
N ASN A 38 -4.61 13.34 -2.90
CA ASN A 38 -3.33 13.72 -2.31
C ASN A 38 -2.55 12.45 -1.93
N LYS A 39 -1.27 12.39 -2.34
CA LYS A 39 -0.42 11.26 -2.01
C LYS A 39 -0.04 11.33 -0.52
N VAL A 40 -0.38 10.28 0.22
CA VAL A 40 -0.12 10.20 1.66
C VAL A 40 0.98 9.20 1.99
N PHE A 41 1.42 8.39 1.04
CA PHE A 41 2.50 7.43 1.22
C PHE A 41 3.09 7.03 -0.12
N GLU A 42 4.40 6.81 -0.13
CA GLU A 42 5.09 6.28 -1.31
C GLU A 42 6.36 5.56 -0.88
N THR A 43 6.63 4.42 -1.50
CA THR A 43 7.87 3.68 -1.28
C THR A 43 8.25 2.90 -2.53
N THR A 44 9.55 2.56 -2.62
CA THR A 44 10.06 1.60 -3.61
C THR A 44 10.55 0.33 -2.93
N SER A 45 10.40 0.22 -1.60
CA SER A 45 10.81 -0.95 -0.84
C SER A 45 9.62 -1.85 -0.57
N ILE A 46 9.69 -3.11 -1.00
CA ILE A 46 8.61 -4.07 -0.79
C ILE A 46 8.40 -4.41 0.70
N ASP A 47 9.40 -4.16 1.52
CA ASP A 47 9.34 -4.43 2.96
C ASP A 47 8.76 -3.26 3.75
N GLN A 48 8.51 -2.14 3.10
CA GLN A 48 7.97 -0.96 3.76
C GLN A 48 6.46 -0.87 3.52
N GLY A 49 5.68 -0.91 4.60
CA GLY A 49 4.23 -0.78 4.53
C GLY A 49 3.77 0.57 5.04
N TRP A 50 2.55 0.95 4.64
CA TRP A 50 1.92 2.17 5.12
C TRP A 50 1.31 1.92 6.49
N ASP A 51 1.62 2.79 7.43
CA ASP A 51 1.16 2.69 8.82
C ASP A 51 -0.08 3.56 9.10
N GLY A 52 -0.69 4.12 8.07
CA GLY A 52 -1.88 4.94 8.23
C GLY A 52 -1.60 6.39 8.60
N THR A 53 -0.34 6.83 8.52
CA THR A 53 0.02 8.21 8.83
C THR A 53 0.55 8.95 7.61
N TYR A 54 0.49 10.27 7.68
CA TYR A 54 1.12 11.16 6.70
C TYR A 54 1.89 12.23 7.47
N ASN A 55 3.22 12.27 7.28
CA ASN A 55 4.11 13.17 8.02
C ASN A 55 3.94 13.00 9.54
N GLY A 56 3.75 11.76 10.00
CA GLY A 56 3.57 11.47 11.41
C GLY A 56 2.17 11.71 11.95
N VAL A 57 1.25 12.18 11.12
CA VAL A 57 -0.13 12.49 11.53
C VAL A 57 -1.05 11.33 11.12
N PRO A 58 -1.76 10.71 12.08
CA PRO A 58 -2.71 9.64 11.74
C PRO A 58 -3.79 10.15 10.79
N GLN A 59 -4.02 9.40 9.72
CA GLN A 59 -5.03 9.72 8.73
C GLN A 59 -6.40 9.18 9.19
N PRO A 60 -7.51 9.86 8.82
CA PRO A 60 -8.84 9.41 9.24
C PRO A 60 -9.22 8.08 8.60
N PHE A 61 -10.11 7.33 9.26
CA PHE A 61 -10.64 6.11 8.67
C PHE A 61 -11.39 6.44 7.38
N GLY A 62 -11.41 5.47 6.48
CA GLY A 62 -12.09 5.63 5.21
C GLY A 62 -11.39 4.87 4.10
N VAL A 63 -11.81 5.15 2.86
CA VAL A 63 -11.29 4.49 1.68
C VAL A 63 -10.13 5.30 1.10
N TYR A 64 -9.03 4.61 0.83
CA TYR A 64 -7.85 5.16 0.18
C TYR A 64 -7.61 4.41 -1.12
N VAL A 65 -6.93 5.05 -2.05
CA VAL A 65 -6.59 4.45 -3.34
C VAL A 65 -5.10 4.11 -3.33
N TYR A 66 -4.76 2.92 -3.80
CA TYR A 66 -3.36 2.54 -3.95
C TYR A 66 -3.01 2.33 -5.41
N GLU A 67 -1.75 2.56 -5.74
CA GLU A 67 -1.14 2.21 -7.01
C GLU A 67 0.14 1.44 -6.74
N VAL A 68 0.36 0.35 -7.46
CA VAL A 68 1.57 -0.44 -7.34
C VAL A 68 2.10 -0.79 -8.72
N GLY A 69 3.40 -0.61 -8.91
CA GLY A 69 4.10 -1.07 -10.10
C GLY A 69 5.25 -1.97 -9.67
N ALA A 70 5.40 -3.11 -10.33
CA ALA A 70 6.36 -4.12 -9.94
C ALA A 70 6.86 -4.90 -11.16
N VAL A 71 7.98 -5.60 -10.96
CA VAL A 71 8.47 -6.58 -11.92
C VAL A 71 8.30 -7.96 -11.28
N THR A 72 7.65 -8.87 -12.01
CA THR A 72 7.43 -10.23 -11.51
C THR A 72 8.74 -11.03 -11.55
N SER A 73 8.76 -12.15 -10.86
CA SER A 73 9.92 -13.06 -10.87
C SER A 73 10.22 -13.61 -12.26
N GLN A 74 9.30 -13.47 -13.20
CA GLN A 74 9.52 -13.86 -14.60
C GLN A 74 9.95 -12.67 -15.47
N GLY A 75 10.25 -11.52 -14.88
CA GLY A 75 10.74 -10.35 -15.59
C GLY A 75 9.67 -9.52 -16.29
N ARG A 76 8.41 -9.68 -15.93
CA ARG A 76 7.31 -8.94 -16.55
C ARG A 76 6.91 -7.74 -15.72
N ASP A 77 6.61 -6.63 -16.39
CA ASP A 77 6.05 -5.46 -15.74
C ASP A 77 4.62 -5.74 -15.32
N PHE A 78 4.28 -5.28 -14.13
CA PHE A 78 2.95 -5.46 -13.55
C PHE A 78 2.51 -4.16 -12.89
N GLU A 79 1.27 -3.74 -13.17
CA GLU A 79 0.68 -2.56 -12.54
C GLU A 79 -0.70 -2.92 -12.01
N LYS A 80 -1.00 -2.42 -10.83
CA LYS A 80 -2.30 -2.63 -10.19
C LYS A 80 -2.70 -1.38 -9.43
N HIS A 81 -3.98 -1.06 -9.42
CA HIS A 81 -4.54 -0.03 -8.57
C HIS A 81 -5.86 -0.52 -7.99
N GLY A 82 -6.26 0.05 -6.87
CA GLY A 82 -7.47 -0.36 -6.21
C GLY A 82 -7.71 0.46 -4.95
N ASN A 83 -8.63 -0.02 -4.13
CA ASN A 83 -9.03 0.65 -2.91
C ASN A 83 -8.62 -0.16 -1.69
N VAL A 84 -8.27 0.56 -0.62
CA VAL A 84 -8.04 -0.04 0.69
C VAL A 84 -8.80 0.78 1.72
N THR A 85 -9.41 0.10 2.68
CA THR A 85 -10.13 0.75 3.78
C THR A 85 -9.25 0.81 5.01
N LEU A 86 -9.03 2.02 5.52
CA LEU A 86 -8.34 2.25 6.78
C LEU A 86 -9.38 2.21 7.89
N ILE A 87 -9.21 1.30 8.84
CA ILE A 87 -10.14 1.10 9.95
C ILE A 87 -9.43 1.51 11.25
N ARG A 88 -10.09 2.34 12.04
CA ARG A 88 -9.56 2.76 13.34
C ARG A 88 -10.50 2.38 14.47
#